data_ea0ed2b8f62ccca6fffe2fa34f0f8b4f
#
_entry.id   ea0ed2b8f62ccca6fffe2fa34f0f8b4f
#
_cell.length_a   1.000
_cell.length_b   1.000
_cell.length_c   1.000
_cell.angle_alpha   90.00
_cell.angle_beta   90.00
_cell.angle_gamma   90.00
#
_symmetry.space_group_name_H-M   'P 1'
#
loop_
_entity.id
_entity.type
_entity.pdbx_description
1 polymer ?
#
loop_
_entity_poly.entity_id
_entity_poly.type
_entity_poly.pdbx_seq_one_letter_code
_entity_poly.pdbx_strand_id
1 'polypeptide(L)'
;MLRWTTYDLVFFDCDSTLSTIEGIDELARLKGKEQRVGLLTQKAMDGDLDLSEVYGKRLRAINPTRTQLESIKNLYEQTIVEDAALVIAALLKLPRHVYIISGGLLDAVRGFGERLGVQRDHIRAVELEYNELSGEWWKYYDHRIEAQQRYLDYDDGPLTVSSGKPQIVRELAGSTWGRRILVGDGASDLATKNNGVDLFVGFGGVVVREKVENEADVFVYSTSLAPILPLACGAAGLEMVTGTAYEAVYRKGLDLALKDNSVRFRDNTLKEAFHQEFNQL
;
A
#
# COMPACT_ATOMS: atom_id res chain seq x y z
N MET A 1 16.81 -26.57 -11.94
CA MET A 1 15.79 -25.63 -12.43
C MET A 1 15.38 -24.75 -11.27
N LEU A 2 15.40 -23.43 -11.43
CA LEU A 2 14.85 -22.52 -10.43
C LEU A 2 13.33 -22.69 -10.45
N ARG A 3 12.73 -22.91 -9.29
CA ARG A 3 11.29 -23.10 -9.15
C ARG A 3 10.69 -21.81 -8.63
N TRP A 4 9.55 -21.36 -9.17
CA TRP A 4 8.83 -20.25 -8.58
C TRP A 4 8.42 -20.60 -7.14
N THR A 5 8.56 -19.65 -6.24
CA THR A 5 8.22 -19.87 -4.83
C THR A 5 7.13 -18.91 -4.43
N THR A 6 6.14 -19.42 -3.70
CA THR A 6 5.01 -18.64 -3.21
C THR A 6 5.37 -17.84 -1.96
N TYR A 7 4.52 -16.87 -1.62
CA TYR A 7 4.70 -15.96 -0.49
C TYR A 7 3.54 -16.11 0.47
N ASP A 8 3.83 -16.15 1.75
CA ASP A 8 2.85 -16.36 2.82
C ASP A 8 2.35 -15.05 3.41
N LEU A 9 3.24 -14.04 3.48
CA LEU A 9 2.96 -12.70 3.98
C LEU A 9 3.00 -11.72 2.81
N VAL A 10 1.86 -11.04 2.57
CA VAL A 10 1.68 -10.09 1.47
C VAL A 10 1.44 -8.71 2.05
N PHE A 11 2.36 -7.80 1.80
CA PHE A 11 2.31 -6.43 2.26
C PHE A 11 1.93 -5.50 1.10
N PHE A 12 1.05 -4.55 1.35
CA PHE A 12 0.67 -3.53 0.40
C PHE A 12 0.95 -2.14 0.97
N ASP A 13 1.42 -1.23 0.13
CA ASP A 13 1.23 0.19 0.38
C ASP A 13 -0.24 0.57 0.11
N CYS A 14 -0.65 1.77 0.56
CA CYS A 14 -2.02 2.26 0.40
C CYS A 14 -2.14 3.28 -0.74
N ASP A 15 -1.48 4.44 -0.56
CA ASP A 15 -1.51 5.54 -1.51
C ASP A 15 -0.88 5.12 -2.84
N SER A 16 -1.48 5.50 -3.97
CA SER A 16 -1.02 5.11 -5.32
C SER A 16 -0.82 3.61 -5.56
N THR A 17 -1.26 2.74 -4.63
CA THR A 17 -1.14 1.27 -4.72
C THR A 17 -2.48 0.56 -4.52
N LEU A 18 -3.16 0.72 -3.39
CA LEU A 18 -4.53 0.20 -3.17
C LEU A 18 -5.61 1.21 -3.57
N SER A 19 -5.28 2.49 -3.52
CA SER A 19 -6.10 3.59 -4.01
C SER A 19 -5.32 4.42 -5.02
N THR A 20 -6.03 5.09 -5.94
CA THR A 20 -5.41 5.90 -7.00
C THR A 20 -5.02 7.31 -6.53
N ILE A 21 -5.17 7.63 -5.24
CA ILE A 21 -4.88 8.96 -4.69
C ILE A 21 -3.78 8.91 -3.63
N GLU A 22 -3.22 10.09 -3.35
CA GLU A 22 -2.38 10.39 -2.20
C GLU A 22 -3.23 11.10 -1.15
N GLY A 23 -3.51 10.46 -0.01
CA GLY A 23 -4.44 11.00 1.00
C GLY A 23 -4.02 12.36 1.56
N ILE A 24 -2.71 12.61 1.73
CA ILE A 24 -2.20 13.90 2.21
C ILE A 24 -2.38 15.01 1.15
N ASP A 25 -2.29 14.70 -0.12
CA ASP A 25 -2.46 15.67 -1.21
C ASP A 25 -3.94 16.04 -1.36
N GLU A 26 -4.86 15.09 -1.16
CA GLU A 26 -6.29 15.37 -1.10
C GLU A 26 -6.67 16.27 0.08
N LEU A 27 -6.08 16.04 1.26
CA LEU A 27 -6.23 16.95 2.39
C LEU A 27 -5.70 18.36 2.06
N ALA A 28 -4.57 18.44 1.37
CA ALA A 28 -4.00 19.71 0.92
C ALA A 28 -4.93 20.42 -0.08
N ARG A 29 -5.58 19.67 -0.98
CA ARG A 29 -6.56 20.20 -1.94
C ARG A 29 -7.77 20.82 -1.21
N LEU A 30 -8.29 20.15 -0.18
CA LEU A 30 -9.37 20.69 0.65
C LEU A 30 -9.00 22.02 1.34
N LYS A 31 -7.71 22.32 1.46
CA LYS A 31 -7.18 23.54 2.09
C LYS A 31 -6.63 24.55 1.08
N GLY A 32 -6.70 24.29 -0.22
CA GLY A 32 -6.10 25.13 -1.26
C GLY A 32 -4.56 25.19 -1.17
N LYS A 33 -3.93 24.09 -0.73
CA LYS A 33 -2.47 23.95 -0.56
C LYS A 33 -1.86 22.90 -1.48
N GLU A 34 -2.62 22.36 -2.42
CA GLU A 34 -2.27 21.24 -3.28
C GLU A 34 -0.95 21.42 -4.03
N GLN A 35 -0.70 22.59 -4.62
CA GLN A 35 0.51 22.82 -5.40
C GLN A 35 1.79 22.71 -4.56
N ARG A 36 1.76 23.26 -3.35
CA ARG A 36 2.93 23.26 -2.48
C ARG A 36 3.17 21.91 -1.83
N VAL A 37 2.11 21.28 -1.38
CA VAL A 37 2.18 19.98 -0.69
C VAL A 37 2.47 18.87 -1.70
N GLY A 38 1.78 18.85 -2.84
CA GLY A 38 1.98 17.85 -3.90
C GLY A 38 3.42 17.83 -4.43
N LEU A 39 4.06 19.00 -4.60
CA LEU A 39 5.48 19.06 -4.98
C LEU A 39 6.40 18.40 -3.94
N LEU A 40 6.11 18.56 -2.64
CA LEU A 40 6.87 17.93 -1.57
C LEU A 40 6.62 16.42 -1.51
N THR A 41 5.37 16.00 -1.72
CA THR A 41 4.98 14.58 -1.81
C THR A 41 5.72 13.90 -2.95
N GLN A 42 5.67 14.48 -4.14
CA GLN A 42 6.33 13.90 -5.31
C GLN A 42 7.83 13.72 -5.09
N LYS A 43 8.52 14.74 -4.58
CA LYS A 43 9.97 14.66 -4.31
C LYS A 43 10.32 13.59 -3.26
N ALA A 44 9.50 13.40 -2.25
CA ALA A 44 9.72 12.36 -1.27
C ALA A 44 9.48 10.96 -1.86
N MET A 45 8.42 10.79 -2.66
CA MET A 45 8.09 9.52 -3.31
C MET A 45 9.10 9.12 -4.39
N ASP A 46 9.66 10.08 -5.11
CA ASP A 46 10.73 9.86 -6.08
C ASP A 46 12.09 9.58 -5.39
N GLY A 47 12.19 9.86 -4.09
CA GLY A 47 13.40 9.67 -3.29
C GLY A 47 14.43 10.81 -3.39
N ASP A 48 14.01 11.98 -3.90
CA ASP A 48 14.84 13.19 -3.99
C ASP A 48 15.01 13.88 -2.63
N LEU A 49 14.01 13.74 -1.74
CA LEU A 49 14.03 14.23 -0.37
C LEU A 49 13.70 13.10 0.59
N ASP A 50 14.31 13.11 1.77
CA ASP A 50 13.87 12.19 2.81
C ASP A 50 12.46 12.59 3.31
N LEU A 51 11.62 11.58 3.54
CA LEU A 51 10.24 11.79 3.99
C LEU A 51 10.20 12.57 5.30
N SER A 52 11.15 12.35 6.21
CA SER A 52 11.27 13.06 7.50
C SER A 52 11.42 14.57 7.35
N GLU A 53 12.07 15.03 6.27
CA GLU A 53 12.28 16.46 6.03
C GLU A 53 10.98 17.21 5.69
N VAL A 54 10.02 16.50 5.12
CA VAL A 54 8.81 17.10 4.57
C VAL A 54 7.54 16.73 5.32
N TYR A 55 7.52 15.59 6.06
CA TYR A 55 6.31 15.04 6.65
C TYR A 55 5.59 16.04 7.55
N GLY A 56 6.24 16.51 8.60
CA GLY A 56 5.67 17.49 9.53
C GLY A 56 5.38 18.85 8.88
N LYS A 57 6.14 19.24 7.84
CA LYS A 57 5.88 20.51 7.12
C LYS A 57 4.55 20.44 6.35
N ARG A 58 4.24 19.28 5.73
CA ARG A 58 2.97 19.06 5.04
C ARG A 58 1.80 19.10 6.02
N LEU A 59 1.87 18.33 7.11
CA LEU A 59 0.81 18.27 8.12
C LEU A 59 0.54 19.65 8.76
N ARG A 60 1.58 20.38 9.14
CA ARG A 60 1.42 21.76 9.68
C ARG A 60 0.78 22.72 8.68
N ALA A 61 1.09 22.58 7.39
CA ALA A 61 0.48 23.42 6.36
C ALA A 61 -1.01 23.11 6.16
N ILE A 62 -1.39 21.83 6.27
CA ILE A 62 -2.77 21.35 6.09
C ILE A 62 -3.61 21.58 7.35
N ASN A 63 -3.06 21.28 8.52
CA ASN A 63 -3.74 21.32 9.81
C ASN A 63 -5.11 20.58 9.76
N PRO A 64 -5.11 19.26 9.55
CA PRO A 64 -6.33 18.49 9.31
C PRO A 64 -7.19 18.35 10.57
N THR A 65 -8.48 18.11 10.39
CA THR A 65 -9.42 17.72 11.46
C THR A 65 -9.81 16.25 11.32
N ARG A 66 -10.35 15.63 12.38
CA ARG A 66 -10.87 14.24 12.34
C ARG A 66 -11.89 14.06 11.22
N THR A 67 -12.84 14.99 11.06
CA THR A 67 -13.84 14.95 9.97
C THR A 67 -13.19 14.92 8.59
N GLN A 68 -12.08 15.64 8.40
CA GLN A 68 -11.37 15.62 7.12
C GLN A 68 -10.70 14.28 6.83
N LEU A 69 -10.16 13.61 7.86
CA LEU A 69 -9.63 12.26 7.69
C LEU A 69 -10.73 11.24 7.36
N GLU A 70 -11.92 11.37 7.97
CA GLU A 70 -13.08 10.55 7.61
C GLU A 70 -13.47 10.74 6.13
N SER A 71 -13.38 11.97 5.62
CA SER A 71 -13.61 12.24 4.19
C SER A 71 -12.55 11.59 3.28
N ILE A 72 -11.28 11.52 3.71
CA ILE A 72 -10.23 10.81 2.97
C ILE A 72 -10.48 9.31 2.93
N LYS A 73 -10.90 8.69 4.05
CA LYS A 73 -11.29 7.28 4.07
C LYS A 73 -12.35 6.99 3.00
N ASN A 74 -13.40 7.79 2.95
CA ASN A 74 -14.45 7.64 1.95
C ASN A 74 -13.93 7.83 0.52
N LEU A 75 -12.97 8.73 0.34
CA LEU A 75 -12.36 8.96 -0.96
C LEU A 75 -11.49 7.78 -1.40
N TYR A 76 -10.73 7.15 -0.50
CA TYR A 76 -10.02 5.90 -0.78
C TYR A 76 -10.96 4.80 -1.29
N GLU A 77 -12.14 4.65 -0.68
CA GLU A 77 -13.15 3.68 -1.13
C GLU A 77 -13.68 3.98 -2.55
N GLN A 78 -13.79 5.25 -2.92
CA GLN A 78 -14.27 5.68 -4.25
C GLN A 78 -13.19 5.59 -5.33
N THR A 79 -11.94 5.61 -4.94
CA THR A 79 -10.77 5.63 -5.83
C THR A 79 -9.93 4.35 -5.71
N ILE A 80 -10.58 3.25 -5.33
CA ILE A 80 -9.91 1.97 -5.21
C ILE A 80 -9.31 1.54 -6.55
N VAL A 81 -8.09 1.01 -6.51
CA VAL A 81 -7.40 0.47 -7.69
C VAL A 81 -8.13 -0.76 -8.22
N GLU A 82 -8.13 -0.91 -9.54
CA GLU A 82 -8.81 -2.01 -10.23
C GLU A 82 -8.43 -3.36 -9.64
N ASP A 83 -9.42 -4.16 -9.31
CA ASP A 83 -9.33 -5.49 -8.69
C ASP A 83 -8.73 -5.53 -7.28
N ALA A 84 -8.33 -4.42 -6.65
CA ALA A 84 -7.69 -4.44 -5.33
C ALA A 84 -8.53 -5.19 -4.27
N ALA A 85 -9.84 -4.93 -4.20
CA ALA A 85 -10.73 -5.61 -3.24
C ALA A 85 -10.81 -7.11 -3.50
N LEU A 86 -10.91 -7.53 -4.78
CA LEU A 86 -10.97 -8.95 -5.15
C LEU A 86 -9.62 -9.65 -4.89
N VAL A 87 -8.51 -8.97 -5.13
CA VAL A 87 -7.15 -9.49 -4.86
C VAL A 87 -6.96 -9.73 -3.37
N ILE A 88 -7.28 -8.76 -2.52
CA ILE A 88 -7.17 -8.91 -1.07
C ILE A 88 -8.08 -10.04 -0.58
N ALA A 89 -9.35 -10.08 -1.02
CA ALA A 89 -10.29 -11.13 -0.63
C ALA A 89 -9.82 -12.52 -1.07
N ALA A 90 -9.24 -12.64 -2.28
CA ALA A 90 -8.67 -13.89 -2.77
C ALA A 90 -7.44 -14.32 -1.94
N LEU A 91 -6.53 -13.41 -1.60
CA LEU A 91 -5.37 -13.70 -0.76
C LEU A 91 -5.78 -14.18 0.63
N LEU A 92 -6.77 -13.54 1.25
CA LEU A 92 -7.32 -13.97 2.54
C LEU A 92 -8.00 -15.34 2.46
N LYS A 93 -8.64 -15.67 1.32
CA LYS A 93 -9.20 -17.00 1.06
C LYS A 93 -8.11 -18.05 0.85
N LEU A 94 -6.98 -17.66 0.25
CA LEU A 94 -5.80 -18.50 -0.03
C LEU A 94 -4.85 -18.65 1.18
N PRO A 95 -5.33 -18.58 2.41
CA PRO A 95 -4.72 -18.34 3.70
C PRO A 95 -3.35 -17.62 3.64
N ARG A 96 -3.35 -16.43 3.05
CA ARG A 96 -2.21 -15.52 3.11
C ARG A 96 -2.41 -14.49 4.21
N HIS A 97 -1.33 -14.11 4.87
CA HIS A 97 -1.35 -12.98 5.80
C HIS A 97 -1.23 -11.70 5.01
N VAL A 98 -2.30 -10.89 5.00
CA VAL A 98 -2.33 -9.62 4.27
C VAL A 98 -2.12 -8.48 5.25
N TYR A 99 -1.20 -7.57 4.90
CA TYR A 99 -0.83 -6.40 5.69
C TYR A 99 -0.90 -5.14 4.84
N ILE A 100 -1.20 -4.00 5.48
CA ILE A 100 -1.11 -2.68 4.86
C ILE A 100 -0.10 -1.85 5.65
N ILE A 101 0.89 -1.28 4.95
CA ILE A 101 1.93 -0.41 5.53
C ILE A 101 2.00 0.87 4.71
N SER A 102 1.57 1.99 5.29
CA SER A 102 1.48 3.26 4.57
C SER A 102 2.15 4.40 5.34
N GLY A 103 2.77 5.32 4.60
CA GLY A 103 3.14 6.64 5.11
C GLY A 103 1.95 7.60 5.22
N GLY A 104 0.74 7.16 4.84
CA GLY A 104 -0.51 7.90 5.01
C GLY A 104 -1.00 7.96 6.45
N LEU A 105 -2.15 8.58 6.67
CA LEU A 105 -2.69 8.86 8.00
C LEU A 105 -3.56 7.70 8.50
N LEU A 106 -3.26 7.22 9.71
CA LEU A 106 -3.76 5.96 10.25
C LEU A 106 -5.30 5.86 10.25
N ASP A 107 -6.02 6.91 10.65
CA ASP A 107 -7.48 6.86 10.75
C ASP A 107 -8.12 6.56 9.36
N ALA A 108 -7.60 7.20 8.30
CA ALA A 108 -8.09 6.98 6.95
C ALA A 108 -7.66 5.62 6.39
N VAL A 109 -6.36 5.28 6.51
CA VAL A 109 -5.80 4.03 5.99
C VAL A 109 -6.40 2.81 6.70
N ARG A 110 -6.55 2.88 8.03
CA ARG A 110 -7.14 1.79 8.83
C ARG A 110 -8.59 1.54 8.43
N GLY A 111 -9.41 2.61 8.38
CA GLY A 111 -10.80 2.46 8.01
C GLY A 111 -11.00 1.89 6.61
N PHE A 112 -10.15 2.29 5.65
CA PHE A 112 -10.15 1.74 4.30
C PHE A 112 -9.67 0.27 4.28
N GLY A 113 -8.58 -0.06 4.97
CA GLY A 113 -8.05 -1.42 5.02
C GLY A 113 -9.01 -2.41 5.69
N GLU A 114 -9.67 -2.02 6.79
CA GLU A 114 -10.72 -2.82 7.43
C GLU A 114 -11.91 -3.07 6.46
N ARG A 115 -12.26 -2.08 5.65
CA ARG A 115 -13.29 -2.22 4.59
C ARG A 115 -12.89 -3.24 3.53
N LEU A 116 -11.60 -3.36 3.21
CA LEU A 116 -11.05 -4.40 2.32
C LEU A 116 -10.98 -5.78 2.98
N GLY A 117 -11.25 -5.90 4.27
CA GLY A 117 -11.20 -7.15 5.03
C GLY A 117 -9.87 -7.43 5.72
N VAL A 118 -8.93 -6.49 5.71
CA VAL A 118 -7.65 -6.62 6.43
C VAL A 118 -7.87 -6.41 7.93
N GLN A 119 -7.27 -7.26 8.76
CA GLN A 119 -7.40 -7.15 10.21
C GLN A 119 -6.73 -5.87 10.72
N ARG A 120 -7.33 -5.25 11.73
CA ARG A 120 -6.90 -3.96 12.29
C ARG A 120 -5.45 -3.94 12.73
N ASP A 121 -4.98 -4.99 13.36
CA ASP A 121 -3.61 -5.17 13.84
C ASP A 121 -2.60 -5.45 12.71
N HIS A 122 -3.08 -5.78 11.52
CA HIS A 122 -2.28 -5.92 10.30
C HIS A 122 -2.10 -4.59 9.53
N ILE A 123 -2.65 -3.49 10.03
CA ILE A 123 -2.56 -2.18 9.36
C ILE A 123 -1.66 -1.26 10.18
N ARG A 124 -0.66 -0.69 9.52
CA ARG A 124 0.23 0.32 10.09
C ARG A 124 0.29 1.55 9.18
N ALA A 125 0.07 2.70 9.79
CA ALA A 125 0.18 4.01 9.15
C ALA A 125 0.52 5.05 10.24
N VAL A 126 0.69 6.31 9.85
CA VAL A 126 1.12 7.36 10.80
C VAL A 126 -0.07 7.82 11.64
N GLU A 127 0.04 7.70 12.95
CA GLU A 127 -0.97 8.14 13.90
C GLU A 127 -0.88 9.66 14.12
N LEU A 128 -2.04 10.30 14.18
CA LEU A 128 -2.12 11.72 14.52
C LEU A 128 -2.61 11.92 15.95
N GLU A 129 -1.97 12.86 16.63
CA GLU A 129 -2.48 13.43 17.87
C GLU A 129 -3.38 14.64 17.57
N TYR A 130 -4.49 14.75 18.31
CA TYR A 130 -5.43 15.85 18.16
C TYR A 130 -5.46 16.72 19.40
N ASN A 131 -5.61 18.01 19.19
CA ASN A 131 -5.78 18.96 20.26
C ASN A 131 -7.20 18.83 20.83
N GLU A 132 -7.34 18.09 21.92
CA GLU A 132 -8.60 17.86 22.61
C GLU A 132 -9.20 19.15 23.19
N LEU A 133 -8.37 20.16 23.41
CA LEU A 133 -8.82 21.49 23.87
C LEU A 133 -9.15 22.44 22.72
N SER A 134 -9.11 21.97 21.46
CA SER A 134 -9.50 22.80 20.32
C SER A 134 -11.03 22.86 20.14
N GLY A 135 -11.51 23.96 19.60
CA GLY A 135 -12.95 24.17 19.40
C GLY A 135 -13.72 24.38 20.70
N GLU A 136 -14.94 23.92 20.76
CA GLU A 136 -15.83 24.04 21.93
C GLU A 136 -15.67 22.82 22.87
N TRP A 137 -14.45 22.47 23.26
CA TRP A 137 -14.08 21.28 24.05
C TRP A 137 -14.90 21.10 25.34
N TRP A 138 -15.41 22.16 25.93
CA TRP A 138 -16.28 22.12 27.14
C TRP A 138 -17.66 21.51 26.89
N LYS A 139 -18.03 21.30 25.61
CA LYS A 139 -19.25 20.58 25.21
C LYS A 139 -18.95 19.09 24.97
N TYR A 140 -18.13 18.47 25.82
CA TYR A 140 -17.65 17.06 25.68
C TYR A 140 -18.76 16.02 25.54
N TYR A 141 -20.01 16.35 25.85
CA TYR A 141 -21.20 15.54 25.65
C TYR A 141 -21.72 15.54 24.20
N ASP A 142 -21.22 16.40 23.35
CA ASP A 142 -21.59 16.49 21.93
C ASP A 142 -20.48 15.88 21.06
N HIS A 143 -20.70 14.65 20.58
CA HIS A 143 -19.74 13.92 19.73
C HIS A 143 -19.30 14.67 18.47
N ARG A 144 -20.08 15.69 18.02
CA ARG A 144 -19.71 16.53 16.87
C ARG A 144 -18.47 17.39 17.17
N ILE A 145 -18.12 17.58 18.42
CA ILE A 145 -16.98 18.39 18.84
C ILE A 145 -15.69 17.62 18.65
N GLU A 146 -15.67 16.33 18.97
CA GLU A 146 -14.53 15.45 18.69
C GLU A 146 -14.16 15.48 17.19
N ALA A 147 -15.17 15.50 16.33
CA ALA A 147 -14.97 15.58 14.88
C ALA A 147 -14.28 16.89 14.42
N GLN A 148 -14.39 17.97 15.21
CA GLN A 148 -13.79 19.27 14.91
C GLN A 148 -12.40 19.45 15.51
N GLN A 149 -11.92 18.49 16.31
CA GLN A 149 -10.57 18.54 16.88
C GLN A 149 -9.53 18.68 15.78
N ARG A 150 -8.59 19.59 15.98
CA ARG A 150 -7.53 19.88 15.02
C ARG A 150 -6.29 19.07 15.34
N TYR A 151 -5.54 18.77 14.29
CA TYR A 151 -4.21 18.21 14.41
C TYR A 151 -3.35 18.98 15.41
N LEU A 152 -2.67 18.26 16.29
CA LEU A 152 -1.68 18.78 17.24
C LEU A 152 -0.28 18.33 16.84
N ASP A 153 -0.08 17.02 16.74
CA ASP A 153 1.20 16.39 16.41
C ASP A 153 0.97 15.02 15.75
N TYR A 154 2.02 14.31 15.42
CA TYR A 154 1.99 12.98 14.81
C TYR A 154 3.05 12.08 15.44
N ASP A 155 2.84 10.77 15.37
CA ASP A 155 3.83 9.78 15.79
C ASP A 155 5.03 9.81 14.83
N ASP A 156 6.14 10.41 15.31
CA ASP A 156 7.40 10.50 14.55
C ASP A 156 8.15 9.17 14.66
N GLY A 157 7.74 8.24 13.82
CA GLY A 157 8.23 6.87 13.82
C GLY A 157 8.74 6.40 12.44
N PRO A 158 8.96 5.09 12.29
CA PRO A 158 9.54 4.52 11.06
C PRO A 158 8.78 4.88 9.78
N LEU A 159 7.47 5.12 9.85
CA LEU A 159 6.65 5.44 8.66
C LEU A 159 6.74 6.91 8.22
N THR A 160 7.42 7.74 9.00
CA THR A 160 7.68 9.15 8.64
C THR A 160 9.06 9.37 8.03
N VAL A 161 9.85 8.30 7.85
CA VAL A 161 11.17 8.32 7.21
C VAL A 161 11.20 7.38 6.01
N SER A 162 11.97 7.74 4.97
CA SER A 162 12.00 6.98 3.71
C SER A 162 12.55 5.55 3.86
N SER A 163 13.36 5.28 4.87
CA SER A 163 13.99 3.97 5.12
C SER A 163 13.28 3.12 6.18
N GLY A 164 12.12 3.53 6.68
CA GLY A 164 11.52 2.92 7.87
C GLY A 164 10.59 1.73 7.61
N LYS A 165 9.98 1.60 6.43
CA LYS A 165 9.08 0.47 6.12
C LYS A 165 9.69 -0.92 6.39
N PRO A 166 11.00 -1.19 6.14
CA PRO A 166 11.61 -2.48 6.49
C PRO A 166 11.49 -2.86 7.97
N GLN A 167 11.54 -1.87 8.88
CA GLN A 167 11.35 -2.12 10.31
C GLN A 167 9.92 -2.58 10.57
N ILE A 168 8.92 -1.89 10.01
CA ILE A 168 7.50 -2.23 10.18
C ILE A 168 7.17 -3.61 9.60
N VAL A 169 7.77 -3.96 8.43
CA VAL A 169 7.65 -5.32 7.87
C VAL A 169 8.11 -6.37 8.88
N ARG A 170 9.26 -6.18 9.52
CA ARG A 170 9.78 -7.12 10.52
C ARG A 170 8.90 -7.18 11.76
N GLU A 171 8.41 -6.04 12.24
CA GLU A 171 7.52 -5.95 13.41
C GLU A 171 6.19 -6.69 13.16
N LEU A 172 5.54 -6.43 12.03
CA LEU A 172 4.28 -7.08 11.65
C LEU A 172 4.44 -8.58 11.36
N ALA A 173 5.54 -8.95 10.70
CA ALA A 173 5.84 -10.37 10.49
C ALA A 173 6.07 -11.09 11.81
N GLY A 174 6.71 -10.43 12.80
CA GLY A 174 6.97 -11.00 14.12
C GLY A 174 7.59 -12.40 14.06
N SER A 175 6.92 -13.37 14.69
CA SER A 175 7.28 -14.79 14.65
C SER A 175 6.57 -15.57 13.53
N THR A 176 5.76 -14.93 12.69
CA THR A 176 5.07 -15.59 11.58
C THR A 176 6.06 -16.06 10.55
N TRP A 177 6.09 -17.37 10.34
CA TRP A 177 6.99 -18.02 9.40
C TRP A 177 6.44 -17.89 7.99
N GLY A 178 7.33 -17.70 7.03
CA GLY A 178 6.96 -17.65 5.62
C GLY A 178 7.73 -16.61 4.84
N ARG A 179 7.62 -16.68 3.52
CA ARG A 179 8.21 -15.72 2.59
C ARG A 179 7.34 -14.47 2.48
N ARG A 180 7.99 -13.36 2.25
CA ARG A 180 7.40 -12.02 2.28
C ARG A 180 7.46 -11.37 0.91
N ILE A 181 6.33 -10.84 0.46
CA ILE A 181 6.24 -9.99 -0.73
C ILE A 181 5.68 -8.63 -0.33
N LEU A 182 6.22 -7.56 -0.87
CA LEU A 182 5.65 -6.21 -0.72
C LEU A 182 5.35 -5.61 -2.09
N VAL A 183 4.19 -4.97 -2.19
CA VAL A 183 3.70 -4.26 -3.37
C VAL A 183 3.58 -2.79 -3.04
N GLY A 184 4.23 -1.91 -3.81
CA GLY A 184 4.20 -0.47 -3.58
C GLY A 184 4.78 0.31 -4.76
N ASP A 185 4.56 1.63 -4.77
CA ASP A 185 4.95 2.51 -5.87
C ASP A 185 6.11 3.45 -5.52
N GLY A 186 6.42 3.62 -4.22
CA GLY A 186 7.33 4.66 -3.72
C GLY A 186 8.75 4.18 -3.36
N ALA A 187 9.64 5.14 -3.16
CA ALA A 187 11.02 4.88 -2.73
C ALA A 187 11.09 4.23 -1.34
N SER A 188 10.12 4.51 -0.45
CA SER A 188 10.04 3.89 0.88
C SER A 188 9.67 2.41 0.81
N ASP A 189 8.88 2.01 -0.19
CA ASP A 189 8.56 0.60 -0.47
C ASP A 189 9.79 -0.13 -1.01
N LEU A 190 10.45 0.50 -1.99
CA LEU A 190 11.69 -0.02 -2.56
C LEU A 190 12.76 -0.28 -1.49
N ALA A 191 12.83 0.52 -0.42
CA ALA A 191 13.76 0.32 0.69
C ALA A 191 13.58 -1.04 1.39
N THR A 192 12.43 -1.71 1.25
CA THR A 192 12.18 -3.05 1.81
C THR A 192 12.89 -4.17 1.04
N LYS A 193 13.26 -3.91 -0.21
CA LYS A 193 13.97 -4.86 -1.07
C LYS A 193 15.30 -5.26 -0.43
N ASN A 194 15.54 -6.56 -0.31
CA ASN A 194 16.71 -7.15 0.36
C ASN A 194 16.87 -6.77 1.86
N ASN A 195 15.85 -6.10 2.44
CA ASN A 195 15.87 -5.61 3.82
C ASN A 195 14.52 -5.76 4.52
N GLY A 196 13.85 -6.89 4.35
CA GLY A 196 12.58 -7.16 5.02
C GLY A 196 11.66 -8.06 4.21
N VAL A 197 11.76 -8.03 2.88
CA VAL A 197 10.97 -8.89 1.99
C VAL A 197 11.84 -9.72 1.06
N ASP A 198 11.30 -10.84 0.61
CA ASP A 198 11.96 -11.76 -0.34
C ASP A 198 11.70 -11.36 -1.80
N LEU A 199 10.61 -10.61 -2.05
CA LEU A 199 10.28 -10.04 -3.35
C LEU A 199 9.68 -8.66 -3.16
N PHE A 200 10.19 -7.68 -3.88
CA PHE A 200 9.58 -6.37 -4.02
C PHE A 200 8.94 -6.22 -5.40
N VAL A 201 7.64 -5.92 -5.41
CA VAL A 201 6.87 -5.65 -6.63
C VAL A 201 6.56 -4.15 -6.69
N GLY A 202 7.16 -3.47 -7.67
CA GLY A 202 6.82 -2.10 -7.99
C GLY A 202 5.47 -2.03 -8.72
N PHE A 203 4.58 -1.16 -8.27
CA PHE A 203 3.27 -0.97 -8.90
C PHE A 203 3.22 0.38 -9.62
N GLY A 204 3.18 0.33 -10.96
CA GLY A 204 3.10 1.50 -11.84
C GLY A 204 1.70 1.75 -12.43
N GLY A 205 0.67 1.07 -11.92
CA GLY A 205 -0.70 1.19 -12.44
C GLY A 205 -1.36 2.54 -12.18
N VAL A 206 -0.86 3.30 -11.22
CA VAL A 206 -1.31 4.67 -10.91
C VAL A 206 -0.25 5.68 -11.34
N VAL A 207 0.98 5.53 -10.84
CA VAL A 207 2.12 6.40 -11.15
C VAL A 207 3.35 5.54 -11.42
N VAL A 208 4.02 5.77 -12.55
CA VAL A 208 5.32 5.15 -12.84
C VAL A 208 6.43 6.03 -12.26
N ARG A 209 7.16 5.52 -11.27
CA ARG A 209 8.32 6.19 -10.69
C ARG A 209 9.59 5.53 -11.19
N GLU A 210 10.41 6.28 -11.90
CA GLU A 210 11.59 5.77 -12.61
C GLU A 210 12.53 4.95 -11.73
N LYS A 211 12.80 5.39 -10.50
CA LYS A 211 13.64 4.66 -9.56
C LYS A 211 13.05 3.30 -9.19
N VAL A 212 11.75 3.26 -8.86
CA VAL A 212 11.04 2.01 -8.50
C VAL A 212 10.96 1.09 -9.72
N GLU A 213 10.61 1.64 -10.87
CA GLU A 213 10.60 0.92 -12.14
C GLU A 213 11.94 0.24 -12.41
N ASN A 214 13.05 0.95 -12.28
CA ASN A 214 14.38 0.43 -12.60
C ASN A 214 14.92 -0.57 -11.57
N GLU A 215 14.50 -0.47 -10.30
CA GLU A 215 15.12 -1.23 -9.21
C GLU A 215 14.22 -2.35 -8.65
N ALA A 216 12.90 -2.36 -8.89
CA ALA A 216 12.01 -3.42 -8.43
C ALA A 216 12.40 -4.80 -9.01
N ASP A 217 12.15 -5.88 -8.26
CA ASP A 217 12.39 -7.25 -8.75
C ASP A 217 11.38 -7.62 -9.85
N VAL A 218 10.13 -7.20 -9.64
CA VAL A 218 9.04 -7.27 -10.61
C VAL A 218 8.38 -5.90 -10.66
N PHE A 219 8.02 -5.42 -11.85
CA PHE A 219 7.30 -4.16 -12.02
C PHE A 219 6.01 -4.39 -12.80
N VAL A 220 4.89 -3.94 -12.24
CA VAL A 220 3.54 -4.10 -12.81
C VAL A 220 3.11 -2.77 -13.43
N TYR A 221 2.93 -2.74 -14.76
CA TYR A 221 2.42 -1.56 -15.50
C TYR A 221 0.89 -1.56 -15.63
N SER A 222 0.25 -2.71 -15.38
CA SER A 222 -1.20 -2.83 -15.43
C SER A 222 -1.86 -1.94 -14.37
N THR A 223 -2.98 -1.30 -14.71
CA THR A 223 -3.84 -0.58 -13.76
C THR A 223 -4.53 -1.51 -12.76
N SER A 224 -4.57 -2.81 -13.06
CA SER A 224 -5.16 -3.84 -12.20
C SER A 224 -4.10 -4.46 -11.29
N LEU A 225 -4.46 -4.70 -10.03
CA LEU A 225 -3.66 -5.47 -9.06
C LEU A 225 -3.76 -7.00 -9.25
N ALA A 226 -4.56 -7.49 -10.19
CA ALA A 226 -4.74 -8.93 -10.43
C ALA A 226 -3.43 -9.72 -10.58
N PRO A 227 -2.33 -9.20 -11.23
CA PRO A 227 -1.05 -9.90 -11.33
C PRO A 227 -0.43 -10.30 -9.99
N ILE A 228 -0.79 -9.64 -8.89
CA ILE A 228 -0.26 -9.97 -7.56
C ILE A 228 -0.68 -11.37 -7.11
N LEU A 229 -1.85 -11.86 -7.54
CA LEU A 229 -2.32 -13.21 -7.18
C LEU A 229 -1.38 -14.32 -7.68
N PRO A 230 -1.09 -14.46 -8.99
CA PRO A 230 -0.16 -15.49 -9.47
C PRO A 230 1.27 -15.24 -8.98
N LEU A 231 1.71 -13.99 -8.83
CA LEU A 231 3.03 -13.67 -8.26
C LEU A 231 3.15 -14.14 -6.80
N ALA A 232 2.13 -13.96 -5.98
CA ALA A 232 2.16 -14.35 -4.57
C ALA A 232 1.86 -15.84 -4.36
N CYS A 233 0.95 -16.45 -5.14
CA CYS A 233 0.38 -17.76 -4.83
C CYS A 233 0.75 -18.88 -5.81
N GLY A 234 1.37 -18.58 -6.97
CA GLY A 234 1.81 -19.57 -7.96
C GLY A 234 0.67 -20.41 -8.54
N ALA A 235 1.01 -21.53 -9.16
CA ALA A 235 0.04 -22.45 -9.78
C ALA A 235 -0.93 -23.06 -8.76
N ALA A 236 -0.44 -23.41 -7.57
CA ALA A 236 -1.28 -23.96 -6.50
C ALA A 236 -2.39 -23.00 -6.07
N GLY A 237 -2.13 -21.69 -6.09
CA GLY A 237 -3.16 -20.69 -5.82
C GLY A 237 -4.31 -20.72 -6.83
N LEU A 238 -4.01 -20.91 -8.12
CA LEU A 238 -5.03 -21.06 -9.17
C LEU A 238 -5.89 -22.29 -8.94
N GLU A 239 -5.26 -23.43 -8.62
CA GLU A 239 -5.99 -24.66 -8.30
C GLU A 239 -6.97 -24.46 -7.16
N MET A 240 -6.54 -23.79 -6.09
CA MET A 240 -7.36 -23.53 -4.89
C MET A 240 -8.54 -22.58 -5.15
N VAL A 241 -8.43 -21.65 -6.12
CA VAL A 241 -9.54 -20.72 -6.44
C VAL A 241 -10.41 -21.19 -7.59
N THR A 242 -10.04 -22.25 -8.29
CA THR A 242 -10.83 -22.81 -9.39
C THR A 242 -12.23 -23.19 -8.91
N GLY A 243 -13.26 -22.77 -9.65
CA GLY A 243 -14.67 -22.93 -9.28
C GLY A 243 -15.17 -21.95 -8.21
N THR A 244 -14.36 -21.00 -7.76
CA THR A 244 -14.78 -19.95 -6.82
C THR A 244 -14.98 -18.59 -7.52
N ALA A 245 -15.53 -17.62 -6.79
CA ALA A 245 -15.68 -16.23 -7.28
C ALA A 245 -14.33 -15.55 -7.61
N TYR A 246 -13.22 -16.10 -7.17
CA TYR A 246 -11.88 -15.52 -7.37
C TYR A 246 -11.12 -16.08 -8.57
N GLU A 247 -11.65 -17.12 -9.24
CA GLU A 247 -10.99 -17.72 -10.40
C GLU A 247 -10.78 -16.70 -11.53
N ALA A 248 -11.81 -15.92 -11.83
CA ALA A 248 -11.76 -14.96 -12.94
C ALA A 248 -10.66 -13.89 -12.74
N VAL A 249 -10.55 -13.31 -11.54
CA VAL A 249 -9.50 -12.33 -11.24
C VAL A 249 -8.11 -12.95 -11.20
N TYR A 250 -8.00 -14.22 -10.76
CA TYR A 250 -6.72 -14.92 -10.77
C TYR A 250 -6.23 -15.18 -12.20
N ARG A 251 -7.11 -15.69 -13.08
CA ARG A 251 -6.80 -15.90 -14.51
C ARG A 251 -6.46 -14.60 -15.22
N LYS A 252 -7.21 -13.52 -14.96
CA LYS A 252 -6.87 -12.17 -15.45
C LYS A 252 -5.46 -11.78 -15.03
N GLY A 253 -5.11 -11.99 -13.75
CA GLY A 253 -3.80 -11.69 -13.22
C GLY A 253 -2.69 -12.50 -13.88
N LEU A 254 -2.93 -13.78 -14.12
CA LEU A 254 -2.00 -14.66 -14.83
C LEU A 254 -1.79 -14.20 -16.27
N ASP A 255 -2.88 -13.92 -17.00
CA ASP A 255 -2.81 -13.43 -18.39
C ASP A 255 -2.01 -12.13 -18.49
N LEU A 256 -2.18 -11.22 -17.52
CA LEU A 256 -1.42 -9.96 -17.44
C LEU A 256 0.05 -10.22 -17.07
N ALA A 257 0.32 -11.13 -16.15
CA ALA A 257 1.67 -11.43 -15.69
C ALA A 257 2.53 -12.13 -16.76
N LEU A 258 1.90 -12.82 -17.68
CA LEU A 258 2.58 -13.47 -18.83
C LEU A 258 2.82 -12.53 -20.02
N LYS A 259 2.30 -11.27 -19.97
CA LYS A 259 2.49 -10.26 -21.03
C LYS A 259 3.60 -9.28 -20.65
N ASP A 260 4.63 -9.21 -21.47
CA ASP A 260 5.82 -8.38 -21.22
C ASP A 260 5.53 -6.88 -21.07
N ASN A 261 4.48 -6.37 -21.69
CA ASN A 261 4.08 -4.96 -21.56
C ASN A 261 3.21 -4.65 -20.34
N SER A 262 2.81 -5.65 -19.59
CA SER A 262 1.99 -5.49 -18.37
C SER A 262 2.78 -5.78 -17.10
N VAL A 263 3.74 -6.72 -17.16
CA VAL A 263 4.61 -7.08 -16.05
C VAL A 263 6.03 -7.30 -16.56
N ARG A 264 6.98 -6.61 -15.93
CA ARG A 264 8.41 -6.76 -16.22
C ARG A 264 9.11 -7.41 -15.03
N PHE A 265 9.86 -8.45 -15.28
CA PHE A 265 10.80 -9.06 -14.34
C PHE A 265 12.18 -8.45 -14.56
N ARG A 266 12.87 -8.05 -13.50
CA ARG A 266 14.21 -7.48 -13.59
C ARG A 266 15.25 -8.54 -13.98
N ASP A 267 15.09 -9.76 -13.47
CA ASP A 267 15.97 -10.89 -13.74
C ASP A 267 15.27 -11.92 -14.65
N ASN A 268 15.93 -12.27 -15.75
CA ASN A 268 15.45 -13.30 -16.66
C ASN A 268 15.29 -14.67 -15.97
N THR A 269 16.13 -14.98 -14.99
CA THR A 269 16.01 -16.24 -14.23
C THR A 269 14.71 -16.28 -13.43
N LEU A 270 14.34 -15.15 -12.83
CA LEU A 270 13.07 -14.99 -12.10
C LEU A 270 11.88 -15.11 -13.05
N LYS A 271 11.96 -14.46 -14.24
CA LYS A 271 10.96 -14.58 -15.30
C LYS A 271 10.76 -16.02 -15.76
N GLU A 272 11.85 -16.72 -16.07
CA GLU A 272 11.81 -18.11 -16.50
C GLU A 272 11.19 -19.03 -15.46
N ALA A 273 11.56 -18.85 -14.18
CA ALA A 273 10.99 -19.62 -13.08
C ALA A 273 9.47 -19.40 -12.96
N PHE A 274 9.00 -18.16 -13.10
CA PHE A 274 7.57 -17.84 -13.11
C PHE A 274 6.85 -18.46 -14.29
N HIS A 275 7.38 -18.30 -15.51
CA HIS A 275 6.77 -18.88 -16.73
C HIS A 275 6.73 -20.41 -16.67
N GLN A 276 7.79 -21.06 -16.15
CA GLN A 276 7.82 -22.52 -16.02
C GLN A 276 6.79 -23.05 -15.03
N GLU A 277 6.50 -22.31 -13.95
CA GLU A 277 5.46 -22.67 -12.99
C GLU A 277 4.08 -22.83 -13.63
N PHE A 278 3.76 -21.97 -14.61
CA PHE A 278 2.45 -21.96 -15.27
C PHE A 278 2.42 -22.69 -16.63
N ASN A 279 3.56 -23.03 -17.23
CA ASN A 279 3.59 -23.82 -18.46
C ASN A 279 3.19 -25.29 -18.26
N GLN A 280 2.98 -25.74 -17.03
CA GLN A 280 2.58 -27.11 -16.69
C GLN A 280 1.06 -27.22 -16.45
N LEU A 281 0.32 -26.08 -16.55
CA LEU A 281 -1.14 -25.99 -16.46
C LEU A 281 -1.78 -25.96 -17.85
#